data_25112d7acb2371f5544ac60a39d003b1
#
_entry.id   25112d7acb2371f5544ac60a39d003b1
#
_cell.length_a   1.000
_cell.length_b   1.000
_cell.length_c   1.000
_cell.angle_alpha   90.00
_cell.angle_beta   90.00
_cell.angle_gamma   90.00
#
_symmetry.space_group_name_H-M   'P 1'
#
loop_
_entity.id
_entity.type
_entity.pdbx_description
1 polymer ?
#
loop_
_entity_poly.entity_id
_entity_poly.type
_entity_poly.pdbx_seq_one_letter_code
_entity_poly.pdbx_strand_id
1 'polypeptide(L)'
;MNLTESIKKQALAHAKEDFPNEAVGLVHVVKGKNRYFKCENIAETPDEHFILNPKDYLEAEKKGQITAVIHSHPKTNPAPSPADMVACEASGLPWFIVNPNTETWGSYKPAGFELPYVGREFSHGIVDCYSLVRDFYKREFGLQLNDYNRRDQWWEKGENMYLDNFAKEGFLSVDLSDVSYGDLFLMQLESPVPNHAGIYLDNGIVLHHVQGRLSSRDVYGGYYQKVTAKVLKHESR
;
A
#
# COMPACT_ATOMS: atom_id res chain seq x y z
N MET A 1 15.44 13.96 -11.67
CA MET A 1 14.73 15.25 -11.87
C MET A 1 15.02 16.16 -10.69
N ASN A 2 15.20 17.47 -10.88
CA ASN A 2 15.30 18.44 -9.79
C ASN A 2 14.06 19.31 -9.83
N LEU A 3 13.46 19.59 -8.67
CA LEU A 3 12.34 20.53 -8.56
C LEU A 3 12.84 21.96 -8.73
N THR A 4 12.09 22.79 -9.48
CA THR A 4 12.35 24.23 -9.55
C THR A 4 11.92 24.92 -8.25
N GLU A 5 12.52 26.06 -7.91
CA GLU A 5 12.16 26.82 -6.72
C GLU A 5 10.67 27.24 -6.72
N SER A 6 10.09 27.50 -7.91
CA SER A 6 8.66 27.79 -8.04
C SER A 6 7.78 26.61 -7.62
N ILE A 7 8.15 25.38 -8.00
CA ILE A 7 7.40 24.16 -7.61
C ILE A 7 7.55 23.92 -6.11
N LYS A 8 8.76 24.03 -5.57
CA LYS A 8 8.99 23.87 -4.13
C LYS A 8 8.17 24.87 -3.32
N LYS A 9 8.15 26.14 -3.73
CA LYS A 9 7.37 27.20 -3.07
C LYS A 9 5.86 26.88 -3.08
N GLN A 10 5.31 26.40 -4.21
CA GLN A 10 3.90 26.05 -4.31
C GLN A 10 3.56 24.82 -3.46
N ALA A 11 4.39 23.76 -3.51
CA ALA A 11 4.18 22.56 -2.71
C ALA A 11 4.31 22.82 -1.20
N LEU A 12 5.28 23.64 -0.79
CA LEU A 12 5.44 24.05 0.60
C LEU A 12 4.25 24.90 1.09
N ALA A 13 3.75 25.81 0.28
CA ALA A 13 2.56 26.59 0.61
C ALA A 13 1.33 25.69 0.79
N HIS A 14 1.15 24.71 -0.11
CA HIS A 14 0.10 23.71 -0.01
C HIS A 14 0.23 22.88 1.27
N ALA A 15 1.44 22.39 1.59
CA ALA A 15 1.70 21.63 2.80
C ALA A 15 1.42 22.41 4.10
N LYS A 16 1.65 23.73 4.08
CA LYS A 16 1.31 24.62 5.20
C LYS A 16 -0.20 24.89 5.32
N GLU A 17 -0.89 24.97 4.18
CA GLU A 17 -2.35 25.16 4.13
C GLU A 17 -3.08 23.93 4.68
N ASP A 18 -2.63 22.73 4.33
CA ASP A 18 -3.28 21.47 4.73
C ASP A 18 -2.86 21.00 6.12
N PHE A 19 -1.84 21.64 6.76
CA PHE A 19 -1.39 21.25 8.11
C PHE A 19 -2.56 21.20 9.11
N PRO A 20 -2.71 20.15 9.95
CA PRO A 20 -1.76 19.08 10.26
C PRO A 20 -1.81 17.84 9.35
N ASN A 21 -2.60 17.87 8.28
CA ASN A 21 -2.77 16.77 7.35
C ASN A 21 -1.57 16.69 6.37
N GLU A 22 -1.36 15.52 5.80
CA GLU A 22 -0.43 15.35 4.70
C GLU A 22 -1.03 15.95 3.41
N ALA A 23 -0.33 16.93 2.83
CA ALA A 23 -0.65 17.43 1.51
C ALA A 23 -0.07 16.51 0.44
N VAL A 24 -0.76 16.36 -0.68
CA VAL A 24 -0.28 15.62 -1.84
C VAL A 24 -0.50 16.42 -3.13
N GLY A 25 0.45 16.35 -4.05
CA GLY A 25 0.33 16.96 -5.36
C GLY A 25 1.22 16.29 -6.40
N LEU A 26 1.01 16.68 -7.64
CA LEU A 26 1.69 16.09 -8.80
C LEU A 26 2.54 17.16 -9.50
N VAL A 27 3.64 16.72 -10.09
CA VAL A 27 4.38 17.52 -11.06
C VAL A 27 4.06 17.01 -12.45
N HIS A 28 3.57 17.86 -13.30
CA HIS A 28 3.25 17.52 -14.69
C HIS A 28 3.87 18.50 -15.70
N VAL A 29 4.07 18.06 -16.93
CA VAL A 29 4.67 18.87 -18.00
C VAL A 29 3.59 19.50 -18.85
N VAL A 30 3.50 20.84 -18.80
CA VAL A 30 2.58 21.62 -19.62
C VAL A 30 3.38 22.55 -20.54
N LYS A 31 3.23 22.39 -21.86
CA LYS A 31 3.98 23.16 -22.87
C LYS A 31 5.50 23.18 -22.59
N GLY A 32 6.05 22.00 -22.30
CA GLY A 32 7.48 21.82 -22.03
C GLY A 32 7.99 22.33 -20.68
N LYS A 33 7.11 22.77 -19.78
CA LYS A 33 7.47 23.29 -18.45
C LYS A 33 6.83 22.46 -17.34
N ASN A 34 7.62 22.10 -16.33
CA ASN A 34 7.10 21.47 -15.11
C ASN A 34 6.18 22.44 -14.34
N ARG A 35 5.04 21.95 -13.92
CA ARG A 35 4.03 22.66 -13.14
C ARG A 35 3.63 21.81 -11.94
N TYR A 36 3.36 22.45 -10.81
CA TYR A 36 2.76 21.81 -9.65
C TYR A 36 1.24 21.78 -9.82
N PHE A 37 0.64 20.65 -9.50
CA PHE A 37 -0.79 20.43 -9.46
C PHE A 37 -1.17 20.00 -8.05
N LYS A 38 -1.91 20.85 -7.34
CA LYS A 38 -2.43 20.55 -6.01
C LYS A 38 -3.49 19.44 -6.14
N CYS A 39 -3.40 18.39 -5.31
CA CYS A 39 -4.37 17.31 -5.25
C CYS A 39 -4.98 17.26 -3.86
N GLU A 40 -6.18 16.73 -3.78
CA GLU A 40 -6.87 16.45 -2.53
C GLU A 40 -6.34 15.15 -1.92
N ASN A 41 -6.07 15.17 -0.61
CA ASN A 41 -5.85 13.97 0.18
C ASN A 41 -7.20 13.46 0.68
N ILE A 42 -7.64 12.31 0.17
CA ILE A 42 -8.93 11.68 0.51
C ILE A 42 -8.80 10.55 1.53
N ALA A 43 -7.69 10.45 2.25
CA ALA A 43 -7.51 9.48 3.33
C ALA A 43 -8.48 9.76 4.49
N GLU A 44 -8.92 8.72 5.20
CA GLU A 44 -9.77 8.87 6.38
C GLU A 44 -9.00 9.41 7.59
N THR A 45 -7.69 9.15 7.65
CA THR A 45 -6.74 9.72 8.63
C THR A 45 -5.66 10.53 7.89
N PRO A 46 -6.02 11.71 7.35
CA PRO A 46 -5.13 12.47 6.46
C PRO A 46 -3.91 13.05 7.16
N ASP A 47 -3.87 13.02 8.49
CA ASP A 47 -2.73 13.44 9.32
C ASP A 47 -1.69 12.31 9.55
N GLU A 48 -1.97 11.09 9.07
CA GLU A 48 -1.10 9.92 9.18
C GLU A 48 -0.59 9.43 7.83
N HIS A 49 -1.37 9.62 6.75
CA HIS A 49 -1.01 9.22 5.40
C HIS A 49 -1.83 9.98 4.36
N PHE A 50 -1.53 9.78 3.10
CA PHE A 50 -2.34 10.33 2.03
C PHE A 50 -2.88 9.26 1.08
N ILE A 51 -4.05 9.53 0.55
CA ILE A 51 -4.63 8.86 -0.62
C ILE A 51 -4.92 9.94 -1.66
N LEU A 52 -4.21 9.90 -2.77
CA LEU A 52 -4.38 10.86 -3.85
C LEU A 52 -5.75 10.67 -4.51
N ASN A 53 -6.54 11.76 -4.63
CA ASN A 53 -7.84 11.71 -5.29
C ASN A 53 -7.68 11.29 -6.77
N PRO A 54 -8.28 10.17 -7.21
CA PRO A 54 -8.15 9.70 -8.60
C PRO A 54 -8.65 10.71 -9.65
N LYS A 55 -9.60 11.58 -9.30
CA LYS A 55 -10.09 12.63 -10.20
C LYS A 55 -8.99 13.67 -10.47
N ASP A 56 -8.24 14.04 -9.44
CA ASP A 56 -7.13 15.00 -9.56
C ASP A 56 -5.99 14.40 -10.38
N TYR A 57 -5.69 13.11 -10.19
CA TYR A 57 -4.71 12.41 -11.03
C TYR A 57 -5.09 12.48 -12.51
N LEU A 58 -6.33 12.08 -12.84
CA LEU A 58 -6.83 12.13 -14.21
C LEU A 58 -6.87 13.55 -14.80
N GLU A 59 -7.17 14.55 -13.97
CA GLU A 59 -7.16 15.95 -14.39
C GLU A 59 -5.74 16.46 -14.68
N ALA A 60 -4.79 16.12 -13.83
CA ALA A 60 -3.37 16.44 -14.05
C ALA A 60 -2.83 15.78 -15.33
N GLU A 61 -3.15 14.48 -15.52
CA GLU A 61 -2.75 13.71 -16.70
C GLU A 61 -3.30 14.28 -18.01
N LYS A 62 -4.57 14.73 -18.01
CA LYS A 62 -5.17 15.43 -19.18
C LYS A 62 -4.46 16.74 -19.52
N LYS A 63 -3.88 17.41 -18.54
CA LYS A 63 -3.14 18.68 -18.73
C LYS A 63 -1.71 18.46 -19.19
N GLY A 64 -1.11 17.31 -18.89
CA GLY A 64 0.26 16.98 -19.29
C GLY A 64 0.81 15.74 -18.61
N GLN A 65 1.93 15.23 -19.12
CA GLN A 65 2.59 14.05 -18.56
C GLN A 65 2.97 14.28 -17.10
N ILE A 66 2.54 13.38 -16.21
CA ILE A 66 2.94 13.36 -14.81
C ILE A 66 4.39 12.86 -14.72
N THR A 67 5.23 13.56 -13.96
CA THR A 67 6.67 13.29 -13.85
C THR A 67 7.18 13.12 -12.44
N ALA A 68 6.40 13.49 -11.43
CA ALA A 68 6.73 13.26 -10.02
C ALA A 68 5.50 13.39 -9.13
N VAL A 69 5.60 12.82 -7.92
CA VAL A 69 4.69 13.03 -6.80
C VAL A 69 5.39 13.86 -5.75
N ILE A 70 4.66 14.79 -5.10
CA ILE A 70 5.13 15.54 -3.93
C ILE A 70 4.10 15.34 -2.83
N HIS A 71 4.55 14.98 -1.62
CA HIS A 71 3.69 14.97 -0.44
C HIS A 71 4.40 15.58 0.77
N SER A 72 3.69 15.75 1.85
CA SER A 72 4.27 16.33 3.06
C SER A 72 4.28 15.35 4.23
N HIS A 73 5.30 15.47 5.07
CA HIS A 73 5.39 14.84 6.39
C HIS A 73 5.30 15.91 7.48
N PRO A 74 4.10 16.30 7.93
CA PRO A 74 3.95 17.39 8.90
C PRO A 74 4.46 17.04 10.29
N LYS A 75 4.45 15.75 10.66
CA LYS A 75 4.81 15.26 12.00
C LYS A 75 6.21 14.66 12.10
N THR A 76 6.80 14.25 10.98
CA THR A 76 8.08 13.54 10.92
C THR A 76 9.08 14.23 10.00
N ASN A 77 10.32 13.77 9.98
CA ASN A 77 11.30 14.27 9.02
C ASN A 77 10.89 13.89 7.58
N PRO A 78 11.43 14.56 6.53
CA PRO A 78 11.07 14.29 5.14
C PRO A 78 11.79 13.07 4.54
N ALA A 79 12.37 12.19 5.34
CA ALA A 79 12.88 10.93 4.83
C ALA A 79 11.72 10.02 4.38
N PRO A 80 11.85 9.31 3.26
CA PRO A 80 10.80 8.41 2.81
C PRO A 80 10.61 7.25 3.81
N SER A 81 9.37 6.99 4.17
CA SER A 81 8.99 5.81 4.93
C SER A 81 9.09 4.54 4.05
N PRO A 82 9.09 3.34 4.63
CA PRO A 82 8.98 2.10 3.85
C PRO A 82 7.73 2.07 2.94
N ALA A 83 6.61 2.62 3.40
CA ALA A 83 5.38 2.72 2.60
C ALA A 83 5.56 3.68 1.41
N ASP A 84 6.21 4.84 1.61
CA ASP A 84 6.55 5.77 0.52
C ASP A 84 7.43 5.11 -0.52
N MET A 85 8.44 4.36 -0.08
CA MET A 85 9.34 3.65 -1.01
C MET A 85 8.58 2.63 -1.84
N VAL A 86 7.72 1.80 -1.22
CA VAL A 86 6.88 0.82 -1.94
C VAL A 86 5.93 1.50 -2.93
N ALA A 87 5.24 2.56 -2.51
CA ALA A 87 4.31 3.29 -3.37
C ALA A 87 5.06 4.03 -4.51
N CYS A 88 6.25 4.56 -4.25
CA CYS A 88 7.12 5.16 -5.26
C CYS A 88 7.55 4.12 -6.31
N GLU A 89 8.01 2.91 -5.90
CA GLU A 89 8.33 1.81 -6.81
C GLU A 89 7.12 1.45 -7.69
N ALA A 90 5.94 1.33 -7.08
CA ALA A 90 4.71 1.00 -7.80
C ALA A 90 4.29 2.09 -8.81
N SER A 91 4.51 3.36 -8.48
CA SER A 91 4.19 4.49 -9.37
C SER A 91 5.15 4.64 -10.54
N GLY A 92 6.37 4.13 -10.43
CA GLY A 92 7.45 4.35 -11.40
C GLY A 92 7.95 5.79 -11.48
N LEU A 93 7.50 6.68 -10.58
CA LEU A 93 7.80 8.12 -10.58
C LEU A 93 8.70 8.50 -9.39
N PRO A 94 9.58 9.50 -9.52
CA PRO A 94 10.28 10.06 -8.38
C PRO A 94 9.31 10.77 -7.42
N TRP A 95 9.52 10.59 -6.12
CA TRP A 95 8.76 11.22 -5.06
C TRP A 95 9.61 12.23 -4.31
N PHE A 96 9.01 13.34 -3.94
CA PHE A 96 9.61 14.38 -3.11
C PHE A 96 8.74 14.59 -1.88
N ILE A 97 9.39 14.77 -0.74
CA ILE A 97 8.73 14.90 0.56
C ILE A 97 9.15 16.21 1.18
N VAL A 98 8.20 16.96 1.71
CA VAL A 98 8.47 18.22 2.40
C VAL A 98 7.95 18.17 3.83
N ASN A 99 8.76 18.61 4.80
CA ASN A 99 8.24 18.92 6.12
C ASN A 99 7.88 20.43 6.17
N PRO A 100 6.59 20.77 6.36
CA PRO A 100 6.14 22.16 6.32
C PRO A 100 6.64 23.01 7.50
N ASN A 101 7.00 22.39 8.63
CA ASN A 101 7.44 23.09 9.83
C ASN A 101 8.93 23.46 9.76
N THR A 102 9.76 22.56 9.24
CA THR A 102 11.22 22.76 9.12
C THR A 102 11.65 23.25 7.73
N GLU A 103 10.73 23.22 6.76
CA GLU A 103 10.96 23.53 5.35
C GLU A 103 12.07 22.68 4.69
N THR A 104 12.35 21.51 5.28
CA THR A 104 13.33 20.56 4.78
C THR A 104 12.71 19.61 3.77
N TRP A 105 13.54 19.08 2.86
CA TRP A 105 13.12 18.24 1.74
C TRP A 105 13.85 16.91 1.74
N GLY A 106 13.11 15.86 1.43
CA GLY A 106 13.61 14.54 1.09
C GLY A 106 13.17 14.13 -0.32
N SER A 107 13.72 13.05 -0.82
CA SER A 107 13.28 12.48 -2.08
C SER A 107 13.64 11.00 -2.18
N TYR A 108 12.84 10.28 -2.95
CA TYR A 108 13.11 8.92 -3.35
C TYR A 108 12.77 8.76 -4.84
N LYS A 109 13.41 7.82 -5.50
CA LYS A 109 13.13 7.43 -6.89
C LYS A 109 13.12 5.90 -6.97
N PRO A 110 12.36 5.31 -7.89
CA PRO A 110 12.37 3.88 -8.07
C PRO A 110 13.80 3.35 -8.25
N ALA A 111 14.15 2.36 -7.43
CA ALA A 111 15.49 1.78 -7.34
C ALA A 111 15.46 0.24 -7.18
N GLY A 112 14.28 -0.38 -7.31
CA GLY A 112 14.07 -1.81 -7.09
C GLY A 112 13.97 -2.17 -5.61
N PHE A 113 13.47 -1.27 -4.77
CA PHE A 113 13.29 -1.53 -3.35
C PHE A 113 12.23 -2.60 -3.11
N GLU A 114 12.58 -3.57 -2.28
CA GLU A 114 11.67 -4.62 -1.83
C GLU A 114 11.73 -4.77 -0.32
N LEU A 115 10.57 -4.84 0.31
CA LEU A 115 10.48 -5.10 1.75
C LEU A 115 10.82 -6.56 2.06
N PRO A 116 11.51 -6.85 3.18
CA PRO A 116 11.61 -8.23 3.69
C PRO A 116 10.21 -8.76 4.02
N TYR A 117 10.05 -10.10 4.12
CA TYR A 117 8.75 -10.67 4.49
C TYR A 117 8.38 -10.43 5.95
N VAL A 118 9.35 -10.30 6.83
CA VAL A 118 9.17 -10.15 8.28
C VAL A 118 9.70 -8.78 8.71
N GLY A 119 9.04 -8.17 9.69
CA GLY A 119 9.45 -6.88 10.24
C GLY A 119 8.91 -5.66 9.48
N ARG A 120 7.90 -5.82 8.62
CA ARG A 120 7.24 -4.71 7.94
C ARG A 120 6.39 -3.91 8.92
N GLU A 121 6.48 -2.61 8.88
CA GLU A 121 5.51 -1.73 9.51
C GLU A 121 4.21 -1.72 8.70
N PHE A 122 3.08 -1.77 9.40
CA PHE A 122 1.76 -1.84 8.75
C PHE A 122 1.35 -0.48 8.19
N SER A 123 0.97 -0.47 6.91
CA SER A 123 0.35 0.68 6.25
C SER A 123 -0.79 0.16 5.38
N HIS A 124 -2.03 0.49 5.76
CA HIS A 124 -3.23 -0.05 5.11
C HIS A 124 -3.24 0.26 3.61
N GLY A 125 -3.56 -0.74 2.78
CA GLY A 125 -3.60 -0.61 1.33
C GLY A 125 -2.24 -0.58 0.63
N ILE A 126 -1.11 -0.37 1.34
CA ILE A 126 0.24 -0.27 0.76
C ILE A 126 1.14 -1.37 1.30
N VAL A 127 1.29 -1.48 2.63
CA VAL A 127 2.11 -2.48 3.32
C VAL A 127 1.23 -3.21 4.33
N ASP A 128 0.37 -4.09 3.85
CA ASP A 128 -0.61 -4.84 4.63
C ASP A 128 -0.52 -6.36 4.39
N CYS A 129 -1.48 -7.11 4.90
CA CYS A 129 -1.51 -8.57 4.75
C CYS A 129 -1.62 -8.99 3.28
N TYR A 130 -2.40 -8.29 2.45
CA TYR A 130 -2.56 -8.65 1.05
C TYR A 130 -1.34 -8.25 0.20
N SER A 131 -0.72 -7.11 0.47
CA SER A 131 0.53 -6.74 -0.19
C SER A 131 1.66 -7.74 0.13
N LEU A 132 1.70 -8.29 1.36
CA LEU A 132 2.62 -9.36 1.72
C LEU A 132 2.35 -10.64 0.90
N VAL A 133 1.09 -11.02 0.70
CA VAL A 133 0.70 -12.15 -0.17
C VAL A 133 1.17 -11.90 -1.60
N ARG A 134 0.91 -10.72 -2.16
CA ARG A 134 1.32 -10.36 -3.52
C ARG A 134 2.82 -10.45 -3.71
N ASP A 135 3.59 -9.90 -2.76
CA ASP A 135 5.05 -9.96 -2.79
C ASP A 135 5.58 -11.39 -2.71
N PHE A 136 4.99 -12.20 -1.83
CA PHE A 136 5.35 -13.61 -1.67
C PHE A 136 5.10 -14.39 -2.97
N TYR A 137 3.91 -14.27 -3.55
CA TYR A 137 3.55 -14.97 -4.78
C TYR A 137 4.42 -14.55 -5.97
N LYS A 138 4.72 -13.27 -6.07
CA LYS A 138 5.62 -12.75 -7.11
C LYS A 138 7.03 -13.32 -6.96
N ARG A 139 7.58 -13.35 -5.74
CA ARG A 139 8.99 -13.72 -5.50
C ARG A 139 9.20 -15.24 -5.49
N GLU A 140 8.30 -15.97 -4.85
CA GLU A 140 8.47 -17.43 -4.67
C GLU A 140 7.96 -18.22 -5.90
N PHE A 141 6.92 -17.71 -6.57
CA PHE A 141 6.26 -18.44 -7.65
C PHE A 141 6.25 -17.73 -9.00
N GLY A 142 6.71 -16.49 -9.08
CA GLY A 142 6.63 -15.67 -10.30
C GLY A 142 5.20 -15.27 -10.68
N LEU A 143 4.23 -15.41 -9.77
CA LEU A 143 2.82 -15.12 -9.99
C LEU A 143 2.50 -13.70 -9.55
N GLN A 144 1.98 -12.90 -10.48
CA GLN A 144 1.62 -11.51 -10.21
C GLN A 144 0.12 -11.39 -9.97
N LEU A 145 -0.27 -11.22 -8.71
CA LEU A 145 -1.65 -10.99 -8.30
C LEU A 145 -2.02 -9.50 -8.48
N ASN A 146 -3.29 -9.25 -8.83
CA ASN A 146 -3.79 -7.89 -8.99
C ASN A 146 -3.78 -7.12 -7.66
N ASP A 147 -3.61 -5.80 -7.75
CA ASP A 147 -3.72 -4.91 -6.59
C ASP A 147 -5.14 -4.37 -6.49
N TYR A 148 -5.88 -4.89 -5.53
CA TYR A 148 -7.23 -4.42 -5.24
C TYR A 148 -7.18 -3.21 -4.32
N ASN A 149 -8.05 -2.23 -4.59
CA ASN A 149 -8.22 -1.08 -3.71
C ASN A 149 -8.74 -1.55 -2.34
N ARG A 150 -8.02 -1.20 -1.28
CA ARG A 150 -8.36 -1.51 0.10
C ARG A 150 -8.55 -0.21 0.85
N ARG A 151 -9.81 0.25 0.95
CA ARG A 151 -10.15 1.41 1.79
C ARG A 151 -10.04 1.01 3.27
N ASP A 152 -9.85 2.00 4.12
CA ASP A 152 -9.90 1.75 5.56
C ASP A 152 -11.22 1.10 5.94
N GLN A 153 -11.15 0.03 6.74
CA GLN A 153 -12.30 -0.73 7.22
C GLN A 153 -13.30 -1.15 6.11
N TRP A 154 -12.80 -1.51 4.90
CA TRP A 154 -13.65 -1.92 3.78
C TRP A 154 -14.61 -3.05 4.16
N TRP A 155 -14.22 -3.95 5.07
CA TRP A 155 -15.04 -5.06 5.56
C TRP A 155 -16.27 -4.62 6.37
N GLU A 156 -16.26 -3.42 6.99
CA GLU A 156 -17.40 -2.82 7.68
C GLU A 156 -18.34 -2.09 6.72
N LYS A 157 -17.90 -1.81 5.50
CA LYS A 157 -18.64 -1.06 4.47
C LYS A 157 -19.39 -1.96 3.47
N GLY A 158 -19.53 -3.26 3.81
CA GLY A 158 -20.22 -4.24 2.97
C GLY A 158 -19.42 -4.76 1.79
N GLU A 159 -18.13 -4.46 1.72
CA GLU A 159 -17.21 -5.00 0.72
C GLU A 159 -16.73 -6.39 1.17
N ASN A 160 -16.45 -7.27 0.19
CA ASN A 160 -15.98 -8.64 0.46
C ASN A 160 -14.80 -8.99 -0.44
N MET A 161 -13.76 -8.16 -0.37
CA MET A 161 -12.64 -8.16 -1.29
C MET A 161 -12.04 -9.56 -1.54
N TYR A 162 -11.79 -10.32 -0.47
CA TYR A 162 -11.18 -11.63 -0.62
C TYR A 162 -12.11 -12.63 -1.32
N LEU A 163 -13.35 -12.77 -0.84
CA LEU A 163 -14.28 -13.76 -1.38
C LEU A 163 -14.75 -13.45 -2.80
N ASP A 164 -14.82 -12.15 -3.16
CA ASP A 164 -15.25 -11.72 -4.49
C ASP A 164 -14.15 -11.90 -5.56
N ASN A 165 -12.89 -12.06 -5.13
CA ASN A 165 -11.76 -11.99 -6.04
C ASN A 165 -10.83 -13.21 -6.04
N PHE A 166 -10.81 -14.07 -5.00
CA PHE A 166 -9.84 -15.17 -4.94
C PHE A 166 -9.89 -16.09 -6.16
N ALA A 167 -11.09 -16.41 -6.65
CA ALA A 167 -11.25 -17.27 -7.83
C ALA A 167 -10.76 -16.59 -9.13
N LYS A 168 -10.89 -15.26 -9.23
CA LYS A 168 -10.37 -14.49 -10.37
C LYS A 168 -8.84 -14.44 -10.40
N GLU A 169 -8.23 -14.56 -9.22
CA GLU A 169 -6.77 -14.66 -9.05
C GLU A 169 -6.25 -16.10 -9.22
N GLY A 170 -7.10 -17.05 -9.62
CA GLY A 170 -6.71 -18.45 -9.83
C GLY A 170 -6.63 -19.29 -8.54
N PHE A 171 -7.25 -18.84 -7.45
CA PHE A 171 -7.29 -19.61 -6.22
C PHE A 171 -8.53 -20.50 -6.16
N LEU A 172 -8.32 -21.73 -5.66
CA LEU A 172 -9.36 -22.71 -5.37
C LEU A 172 -9.43 -22.95 -3.86
N SER A 173 -10.64 -23.20 -3.34
CA SER A 173 -10.81 -23.59 -1.94
C SER A 173 -10.42 -25.06 -1.79
N VAL A 174 -9.62 -25.36 -0.77
CA VAL A 174 -9.19 -26.72 -0.41
C VAL A 174 -9.46 -27.00 1.06
N ASP A 175 -9.43 -28.27 1.45
CA ASP A 175 -9.55 -28.65 2.85
C ASP A 175 -8.25 -28.36 3.62
N LEU A 176 -8.36 -28.12 4.91
CA LEU A 176 -7.20 -27.85 5.78
C LEU A 176 -6.20 -29.01 5.80
N SER A 177 -6.67 -30.24 5.59
CA SER A 177 -5.82 -31.44 5.48
C SER A 177 -4.89 -31.42 4.27
N ASP A 178 -5.25 -30.66 3.23
CA ASP A 178 -4.57 -30.64 1.94
C ASP A 178 -3.66 -29.41 1.80
N VAL A 179 -3.53 -28.62 2.88
CA VAL A 179 -2.71 -27.42 2.90
C VAL A 179 -1.24 -27.72 2.66
N SER A 180 -0.58 -26.92 1.82
CA SER A 180 0.82 -27.03 1.48
C SER A 180 1.51 -25.67 1.48
N TYR A 181 2.85 -25.66 1.46
CA TYR A 181 3.65 -24.42 1.43
C TYR A 181 3.14 -23.41 0.42
N GLY A 182 2.91 -22.19 0.88
CA GLY A 182 2.46 -21.07 0.09
C GLY A 182 0.94 -20.98 -0.07
N ASP A 183 0.15 -21.94 0.42
CA ASP A 183 -1.30 -21.82 0.43
C ASP A 183 -1.75 -20.70 1.39
N LEU A 184 -2.93 -20.13 1.14
CA LEU A 184 -3.42 -18.99 1.90
C LEU A 184 -4.48 -19.41 2.91
N PHE A 185 -4.40 -18.82 4.09
CA PHE A 185 -5.48 -18.81 5.05
C PHE A 185 -6.21 -17.47 4.96
N LEU A 186 -7.49 -17.48 4.59
CA LEU A 186 -8.37 -16.34 4.76
C LEU A 186 -8.99 -16.38 6.14
N MET A 187 -8.72 -15.35 6.93
CA MET A 187 -9.14 -15.24 8.32
C MET A 187 -10.12 -14.12 8.52
N GLN A 188 -11.06 -14.32 9.45
CA GLN A 188 -12.07 -13.36 9.84
C GLN A 188 -11.73 -12.82 11.23
N LEU A 189 -11.03 -11.68 11.26
CA LEU A 189 -10.54 -11.05 12.50
C LEU A 189 -11.52 -9.96 12.92
N GLU A 190 -12.37 -10.24 13.92
CA GLU A 190 -13.37 -9.29 14.46
C GLU A 190 -14.14 -8.53 13.36
N SER A 191 -14.58 -9.26 12.34
CA SER A 191 -15.13 -8.73 11.11
C SER A 191 -16.29 -9.60 10.62
N PRO A 192 -17.31 -9.04 9.92
CA PRO A 192 -18.38 -9.84 9.35
C PRO A 192 -17.95 -10.73 8.17
N VAL A 193 -16.82 -10.45 7.55
CA VAL A 193 -16.26 -11.19 6.40
C VAL A 193 -14.75 -11.42 6.58
N PRO A 194 -14.11 -12.35 5.86
CA PRO A 194 -12.67 -12.50 5.88
C PRO A 194 -11.97 -11.18 5.50
N ASN A 195 -11.20 -10.64 6.43
CA ASN A 195 -10.49 -9.35 6.29
C ASN A 195 -8.97 -9.47 6.42
N HIS A 196 -8.46 -10.69 6.63
CA HIS A 196 -7.04 -10.95 6.79
C HIS A 196 -6.60 -12.17 5.99
N ALA A 197 -5.37 -12.13 5.46
CA ALA A 197 -4.74 -13.24 4.76
C ALA A 197 -3.39 -13.58 5.40
N GLY A 198 -3.10 -14.87 5.51
CA GLY A 198 -1.81 -15.40 5.90
C GLY A 198 -1.35 -16.48 4.93
N ILE A 199 -0.06 -16.70 4.83
CA ILE A 199 0.60 -17.63 3.93
C ILE A 199 1.14 -18.79 4.76
N TYR A 200 0.78 -20.01 4.44
CA TYR A 200 1.30 -21.21 5.11
C TYR A 200 2.74 -21.49 4.68
N LEU A 201 3.65 -21.65 5.64
CA LEU A 201 5.08 -21.90 5.41
C LEU A 201 5.55 -23.31 5.86
N ASP A 202 4.67 -24.29 5.88
CA ASP A 202 4.89 -25.62 6.44
C ASP A 202 5.07 -25.65 7.97
N ASN A 203 5.11 -26.86 8.53
CA ASN A 203 5.32 -27.12 9.96
C ASN A 203 4.41 -26.31 10.90
N GLY A 204 3.20 -25.97 10.43
CA GLY A 204 2.25 -25.20 11.22
C GLY A 204 2.64 -23.72 11.41
N ILE A 205 3.42 -23.15 10.51
CA ILE A 205 3.81 -21.74 10.54
C ILE A 205 3.00 -20.94 9.50
N VAL A 206 2.53 -19.77 9.89
CA VAL A 206 1.87 -18.80 9.02
C VAL A 206 2.68 -17.51 8.96
N LEU A 207 2.98 -17.04 7.76
CA LEU A 207 3.53 -15.72 7.50
C LEU A 207 2.38 -14.75 7.25
N HIS A 208 2.28 -13.69 8.03
CA HIS A 208 1.21 -12.72 7.90
C HIS A 208 1.56 -11.33 8.44
N HIS A 209 0.68 -10.36 8.20
CA HIS A 209 0.86 -8.99 8.65
C HIS A 209 -0.43 -8.46 9.27
N VAL A 210 -0.56 -8.59 10.57
CA VAL A 210 -1.72 -8.12 11.34
C VAL A 210 -1.58 -6.62 11.61
N GLN A 211 -2.66 -5.87 11.49
CA GLN A 211 -2.70 -4.44 11.82
C GLN A 211 -2.23 -4.20 13.26
N GLY A 212 -1.44 -3.15 13.47
CA GLY A 212 -0.87 -2.81 14.78
C GLY A 212 0.35 -3.65 15.20
N ARG A 213 0.83 -4.53 14.34
CA ARG A 213 2.03 -5.36 14.57
C ARG A 213 2.95 -5.30 13.35
N LEU A 214 4.23 -5.65 13.57
CA LEU A 214 5.14 -5.96 12.46
C LEU A 214 4.72 -7.30 11.83
N SER A 215 4.95 -7.44 10.52
CA SER A 215 4.78 -8.72 9.84
C SER A 215 5.65 -9.79 10.48
N SER A 216 5.12 -10.99 10.67
CA SER A 216 5.76 -12.05 11.43
C SER A 216 5.46 -13.44 10.89
N ARG A 217 6.23 -14.42 11.41
CA ARG A 217 5.92 -15.84 11.31
C ARG A 217 5.38 -16.29 12.66
N ASP A 218 4.12 -16.69 12.67
CA ASP A 218 3.44 -17.15 13.88
C ASP A 218 3.04 -18.63 13.74
N VAL A 219 2.83 -19.30 14.86
CA VAL A 219 2.31 -20.67 14.85
C VAL A 219 0.85 -20.65 14.43
N TYR A 220 0.51 -21.40 13.38
CA TYR A 220 -0.86 -21.63 12.96
C TYR A 220 -1.56 -22.62 13.89
N GLY A 221 -2.43 -22.14 14.76
CA GLY A 221 -3.16 -22.94 15.73
C GLY A 221 -4.01 -22.07 16.62
N GLY A 222 -4.77 -22.68 17.52
CA GLY A 222 -5.56 -21.96 18.51
C GLY A 222 -6.48 -20.88 17.90
N TYR A 223 -6.17 -19.63 18.15
CA TYR A 223 -6.96 -18.51 17.66
C TYR A 223 -7.01 -18.44 16.13
N TYR A 224 -5.86 -18.48 15.45
CA TYR A 224 -5.80 -18.36 13.99
C TYR A 224 -6.58 -19.47 13.29
N GLN A 225 -6.53 -20.69 13.81
CA GLN A 225 -7.31 -21.80 13.26
C GLN A 225 -8.82 -21.60 13.44
N LYS A 226 -9.25 -21.04 14.59
CA LYS A 226 -10.67 -20.77 14.84
C LYS A 226 -11.25 -19.69 13.92
N VAL A 227 -10.47 -18.68 13.56
CA VAL A 227 -10.90 -17.55 12.74
C VAL A 227 -10.63 -17.75 11.25
N THR A 228 -10.04 -18.89 10.86
CA THR A 228 -9.83 -19.26 9.46
C THR A 228 -11.17 -19.62 8.81
N ALA A 229 -11.56 -18.83 7.83
CA ALA A 229 -12.81 -19.03 7.08
C ALA A 229 -12.62 -19.88 5.83
N LYS A 230 -11.45 -19.82 5.19
CA LYS A 230 -11.11 -20.60 3.99
C LYS A 230 -9.61 -20.90 3.93
N VAL A 231 -9.29 -22.03 3.33
CA VAL A 231 -7.95 -22.37 2.86
C VAL A 231 -7.96 -22.30 1.33
N LEU A 232 -6.98 -21.62 0.75
CA LEU A 232 -6.93 -21.38 -0.68
C LEU A 232 -5.59 -21.86 -1.24
N LYS A 233 -5.66 -22.58 -2.36
CA LYS A 233 -4.52 -23.02 -3.15
C LYS A 233 -4.60 -22.40 -4.55
N HIS A 234 -3.49 -21.93 -5.06
CA HIS A 234 -3.44 -21.39 -6.43
C HIS A 234 -3.38 -22.56 -7.44
N GLU A 235 -4.19 -22.49 -8.51
CA GLU A 235 -4.35 -23.57 -9.51
C GLU A 235 -3.07 -23.94 -10.27
N SER A 236 -2.11 -23.01 -10.34
CA SER A 236 -0.82 -23.25 -11.01
C SER A 236 0.23 -23.92 -10.10
N ARG A 237 -0.16 -24.42 -8.93
CA ARG A 237 0.76 -25.00 -7.92
C ARG A 237 0.38 -26.41 -7.56
#